data_5cc4a3c05323ab2b82001a75608c2ed3
#
_entry.id   5cc4a3c05323ab2b82001a75608c2ed3
#
_cell.length_a   1.000
_cell.length_b   1.000
_cell.length_c   1.000
_cell.angle_alpha   90.00
_cell.angle_beta   90.00
_cell.angle_gamma   90.00
#
_symmetry.space_group_name_H-M   'P 1'
#
loop_
_entity.id
_entity.type
_entity.pdbx_description
1 polymer ?
#
loop_
_entity_poly.entity_id
_entity_poly.type
_entity_poly.pdbx_seq_one_letter_code
_entity_poly.pdbx_strand_id
1 'polypeptide(L)'
;MKVHFVRHTSVDVPRGMCYGQTDVPLRPSFAEEAAAVLARVKELQYTKVYTSPLSRCVRLATYCGHADAERDARLLEMNFGAWEGARLYEMDTPEVRWWFEDQLRRPALKGESIYQLRDRLRDFLKEKGSLGEDNLLIFAHGGIILSAELLLGKEVTGDPYDHLHPYGSVLSFEFGGL
;
A
#
# COMPACT_ATOMS: atom_id res chain seq x y z
N MET A 1 13.84 13.31 -3.27
CA MET A 1 13.80 12.03 -2.52
C MET A 1 13.42 10.93 -3.49
N LYS A 2 14.20 9.86 -3.58
CA LYS A 2 13.87 8.67 -4.37
C LYS A 2 13.27 7.60 -3.47
N VAL A 3 12.14 7.01 -3.86
CA VAL A 3 11.46 6.00 -3.06
C VAL A 3 11.10 4.81 -3.94
N HIS A 4 11.50 3.64 -3.49
CA HIS A 4 11.16 2.35 -4.08
C HIS A 4 10.04 1.71 -3.27
N PHE A 5 8.88 1.52 -3.86
CA PHE A 5 7.76 0.83 -3.24
C PHE A 5 7.69 -0.61 -3.72
N VAL A 6 7.47 -1.51 -2.78
CA VAL A 6 7.26 -2.95 -3.02
C VAL A 6 5.87 -3.31 -2.52
N ARG A 7 4.97 -3.71 -3.43
CA ARG A 7 3.68 -4.27 -3.03
C ARG A 7 3.87 -5.69 -2.49
N HIS A 8 3.22 -6.04 -1.39
CA HIS A 8 3.23 -7.41 -0.87
C HIS A 8 2.77 -8.43 -1.93
N THR A 9 3.12 -9.70 -1.73
CA THR A 9 2.71 -10.83 -2.58
C THR A 9 1.22 -11.14 -2.42
N SER A 10 0.70 -12.03 -3.25
CA SER A 10 -0.72 -12.39 -3.23
C SER A 10 -1.17 -12.98 -1.89
N VAL A 11 -2.44 -12.74 -1.56
CA VAL A 11 -3.06 -13.14 -0.31
C VAL A 11 -4.13 -14.21 -0.54
N ASP A 12 -4.37 -15.04 0.47
CA ASP A 12 -5.37 -16.11 0.43
C ASP A 12 -6.67 -15.64 1.09
N VAL A 13 -7.46 -14.92 0.32
CA VAL A 13 -8.77 -14.41 0.73
C VAL A 13 -9.83 -14.73 -0.32
N PRO A 14 -11.11 -14.85 0.04
CA PRO A 14 -12.20 -15.00 -0.91
C PRO A 14 -12.21 -13.86 -1.94
N ARG A 15 -12.48 -14.20 -3.19
CA ARG A 15 -12.58 -13.19 -4.26
C ARG A 15 -13.63 -12.14 -3.91
N GLY A 16 -13.28 -10.86 -4.10
CA GLY A 16 -14.16 -9.72 -3.83
C GLY A 16 -14.28 -9.33 -2.35
N MET A 17 -13.58 -10.02 -1.45
CA MET A 17 -13.53 -9.61 -0.05
C MET A 17 -12.70 -8.34 0.08
N CYS A 18 -13.28 -7.32 0.71
CA CYS A 18 -12.60 -6.11 1.10
C CYS A 18 -11.68 -6.38 2.30
N TYR A 19 -10.41 -6.05 2.19
CA TYR A 19 -9.47 -6.09 3.30
C TYR A 19 -8.47 -4.94 3.15
N GLY A 20 -8.23 -4.24 4.20
CA GLY A 20 -7.25 -3.16 4.24
C GLY A 20 -6.27 -3.41 5.37
N GLN A 21 -6.64 -3.07 6.59
CA GLN A 21 -5.81 -3.24 7.78
C GLN A 21 -6.00 -4.59 8.48
N THR A 22 -6.98 -5.38 8.10
CA THR A 22 -7.08 -6.78 8.52
C THR A 22 -5.83 -7.55 8.07
N ASP A 23 -5.22 -8.29 8.99
CA ASP A 23 -4.05 -9.12 8.68
C ASP A 23 -4.51 -10.45 8.10
N VAL A 24 -4.32 -10.62 6.80
CA VAL A 24 -4.79 -11.76 6.01
C VAL A 24 -3.65 -12.71 5.64
N PRO A 25 -3.90 -14.03 5.49
CA PRO A 25 -2.87 -15.00 5.15
C PRO A 25 -2.33 -14.79 3.73
N LEU A 26 -1.06 -15.13 3.54
CA LEU A 26 -0.42 -15.20 2.23
C LEU A 26 -0.77 -16.52 1.53
N ARG A 27 -0.80 -16.50 0.20
CA ARG A 27 -0.97 -17.71 -0.60
C ARG A 27 0.21 -18.67 -0.47
N PRO A 28 0.01 -19.97 -0.73
CA PRO A 28 1.11 -20.96 -0.78
C PRO A 28 2.22 -20.61 -1.80
N SER A 29 1.91 -19.82 -2.85
CA SER A 29 2.85 -19.29 -3.84
C SER A 29 3.82 -18.23 -3.30
N PHE A 30 3.72 -17.85 -2.01
CA PHE A 30 4.52 -16.79 -1.41
C PHE A 30 6.02 -16.90 -1.72
N ALA A 31 6.61 -18.08 -1.57
CA ALA A 31 8.06 -18.24 -1.75
C ALA A 31 8.50 -17.95 -3.20
N GLU A 32 7.72 -18.37 -4.18
CA GLU A 32 7.98 -18.13 -5.59
C GLU A 32 7.83 -16.64 -5.94
N GLU A 33 6.72 -16.04 -5.53
CA GLU A 33 6.46 -14.60 -5.73
C GLU A 33 7.52 -13.73 -5.04
N ALA A 34 7.89 -14.07 -3.80
CA ALA A 34 8.90 -13.36 -3.02
C ALA A 34 10.31 -13.47 -3.65
N ALA A 35 10.65 -14.61 -4.25
CA ALA A 35 11.91 -14.76 -4.98
C ALA A 35 11.98 -13.84 -6.21
N ALA A 36 10.88 -13.70 -6.94
CA ALA A 36 10.80 -12.76 -8.06
C ALA A 36 10.92 -11.29 -7.60
N VAL A 37 10.32 -10.93 -6.46
CA VAL A 37 10.47 -9.61 -5.85
C VAL A 37 11.92 -9.37 -5.42
N LEU A 38 12.55 -10.34 -4.74
CA LEU A 38 13.94 -10.25 -4.28
C LEU A 38 14.91 -10.00 -5.45
N ALA A 39 14.72 -10.67 -6.58
CA ALA A 39 15.55 -10.46 -7.77
C ALA A 39 15.51 -9.00 -8.23
N ARG A 40 14.35 -8.35 -8.17
CA ARG A 40 14.19 -6.93 -8.53
C ARG A 40 14.72 -5.98 -7.46
N VAL A 41 14.52 -6.29 -6.19
CA VAL A 41 14.99 -5.47 -5.06
C VAL A 41 16.51 -5.40 -5.03
N LYS A 42 17.21 -6.50 -5.36
CA LYS A 42 18.68 -6.57 -5.40
C LYS A 42 19.33 -5.60 -6.40
N GLU A 43 18.61 -5.19 -7.41
CA GLU A 43 19.08 -4.23 -8.42
C GLU A 43 18.93 -2.76 -7.99
N LEU A 44 18.27 -2.51 -6.86
CA LEU A 44 17.98 -1.17 -6.38
C LEU A 44 19.09 -0.66 -5.45
N GLN A 45 19.25 0.67 -5.44
CA GLN A 45 20.08 1.37 -4.46
C GLN A 45 19.16 2.09 -3.48
N TYR A 46 19.37 1.90 -2.19
CA TYR A 46 18.62 2.55 -1.11
C TYR A 46 19.48 2.61 0.15
N THR A 47 19.16 3.55 1.03
CA THR A 47 19.91 3.78 2.29
C THR A 47 19.10 3.40 3.53
N LYS A 48 17.77 3.38 3.41
CA LYS A 48 16.86 3.06 4.52
C LYS A 48 15.74 2.15 4.04
N VAL A 49 15.27 1.28 4.94
CA VAL A 49 14.22 0.31 4.65
C VAL A 49 13.09 0.43 5.66
N TYR A 50 11.88 0.58 5.15
CA TYR A 50 10.64 0.68 5.92
C TYR A 50 9.64 -0.40 5.50
N THR A 51 8.75 -0.76 6.40
CA THR A 51 7.66 -1.70 6.10
C THR A 51 6.36 -1.31 6.80
N SER A 52 5.25 -1.57 6.14
CA SER A 52 3.96 -1.65 6.83
C SER A 52 4.04 -2.68 7.97
N PRO A 53 3.39 -2.43 9.13
CA PRO A 53 3.34 -3.39 10.23
C PRO A 53 2.61 -4.70 9.92
N LEU A 54 1.79 -4.76 8.84
CA LEU A 54 1.00 -5.95 8.50
C LEU A 54 1.90 -7.11 8.08
N SER A 55 1.55 -8.32 8.54
CA SER A 55 2.41 -9.51 8.41
C SER A 55 2.80 -9.81 6.96
N ARG A 56 1.92 -9.57 6.00
CA ARG A 56 2.18 -9.76 4.57
C ARG A 56 3.33 -8.91 4.02
N CYS A 57 3.51 -7.68 4.55
CA CYS A 57 4.63 -6.80 4.19
C CYS A 57 5.90 -7.19 4.98
N VAL A 58 5.77 -7.41 6.28
CA VAL A 58 6.90 -7.80 7.14
C VAL A 58 7.54 -9.10 6.66
N ARG A 59 6.73 -10.11 6.30
CA ARG A 59 7.24 -11.39 5.78
C ARG A 59 7.98 -11.23 4.46
N LEU A 60 7.47 -10.37 3.56
CA LEU A 60 8.16 -10.08 2.30
C LEU A 60 9.47 -9.32 2.54
N ALA A 61 9.47 -8.30 3.40
CA ALA A 61 10.68 -7.57 3.79
C ALA A 61 11.73 -8.53 4.36
N THR A 62 11.33 -9.41 5.30
CA THR A 62 12.22 -10.43 5.89
C THR A 62 12.78 -11.37 4.83
N TYR A 63 11.96 -11.85 3.89
CA TYR A 63 12.41 -12.71 2.79
C TYR A 63 13.44 -12.00 1.89
N CYS A 64 13.26 -10.71 1.68
CA CYS A 64 14.19 -9.87 0.92
C CYS A 64 15.48 -9.49 1.69
N GLY A 65 15.69 -10.00 2.91
CA GLY A 65 16.87 -9.75 3.72
C GLY A 65 16.76 -8.57 4.69
N HIS A 66 15.55 -8.01 4.87
CA HIS A 66 15.28 -6.83 5.69
C HIS A 66 14.38 -7.16 6.90
N ALA A 67 14.80 -8.12 7.72
CA ALA A 67 14.08 -8.49 8.94
C ALA A 67 14.04 -7.36 9.99
N ASP A 68 14.97 -6.42 9.89
CA ASP A 68 15.15 -5.23 10.71
C ASP A 68 14.48 -3.96 10.12
N ALA A 69 13.74 -4.09 9.01
CA ALA A 69 13.01 -2.96 8.41
C ALA A 69 12.15 -2.23 9.45
N GLU A 70 12.27 -0.91 9.50
CA GLU A 70 11.53 -0.09 10.44
C GLU A 70 10.03 -0.11 10.10
N ARG A 71 9.19 -0.41 11.09
CA ARG A 71 7.74 -0.46 10.92
C ARG A 71 7.13 0.90 11.20
N ASP A 72 6.33 1.41 10.25
CA ASP A 72 5.61 2.66 10.43
C ASP A 72 4.11 2.46 10.13
N ALA A 73 3.25 2.86 11.08
CA ALA A 73 1.80 2.72 10.95
C ALA A 73 1.20 3.56 9.81
N ARG A 74 1.90 4.60 9.38
CA ARG A 74 1.50 5.43 8.22
C ARG A 74 1.62 4.67 6.89
N LEU A 75 2.29 3.52 6.88
CA LEU A 75 2.42 2.62 5.72
C LEU A 75 1.37 1.50 5.69
N LEU A 76 0.45 1.44 6.67
CA LEU A 76 -0.70 0.52 6.64
C LEU A 76 -1.54 0.74 5.38
N GLU A 77 -2.22 -0.32 4.91
CA GLU A 77 -3.19 -0.20 3.83
C GLU A 77 -4.39 0.67 4.26
N MET A 78 -5.23 1.05 3.32
CA MET A 78 -6.45 1.79 3.56
C MET A 78 -7.29 1.11 4.65
N ASN A 79 -7.76 1.91 5.60
CA ASN A 79 -8.69 1.45 6.63
C ASN A 79 -10.11 1.45 6.07
N PHE A 80 -10.66 0.25 5.83
CA PHE A 80 -12.06 0.11 5.40
C PHE A 80 -13.06 0.12 6.56
N GLY A 81 -12.59 0.23 7.80
CA GLY A 81 -13.43 0.36 8.99
C GLY A 81 -14.43 -0.78 9.14
N ALA A 82 -15.71 -0.44 9.18
CA ALA A 82 -16.79 -1.43 9.35
C ALA A 82 -16.99 -2.36 8.14
N TRP A 83 -16.33 -2.09 7.02
CA TRP A 83 -16.42 -2.90 5.81
C TRP A 83 -15.28 -3.89 5.63
N GLU A 84 -14.34 -3.97 6.58
CA GLU A 84 -13.31 -5.01 6.57
C GLU A 84 -13.95 -6.41 6.58
N GLY A 85 -13.56 -7.27 5.65
CA GLY A 85 -14.12 -8.62 5.46
C GLY A 85 -15.42 -8.68 4.65
N ALA A 86 -16.02 -7.54 4.30
CA ALA A 86 -17.24 -7.50 3.50
C ALA A 86 -16.95 -7.64 1.99
N ARG A 87 -17.98 -7.96 1.21
CA ARG A 87 -17.96 -7.94 -0.26
C ARG A 87 -18.68 -6.69 -0.75
N LEU A 88 -17.95 -5.56 -0.79
CA LEU A 88 -18.53 -4.24 -1.05
C LEU A 88 -19.32 -4.17 -2.36
N TYR A 89 -18.83 -4.83 -3.44
CA TYR A 89 -19.51 -4.85 -4.74
C TYR A 89 -20.81 -5.69 -4.76
N GLU A 90 -21.06 -6.47 -3.70
CA GLU A 90 -22.30 -7.24 -3.52
C GLU A 90 -23.27 -6.53 -2.55
N MET A 91 -22.84 -5.42 -1.92
CA MET A 91 -23.64 -4.66 -0.96
C MET A 91 -24.41 -3.52 -1.65
N ASP A 92 -25.70 -3.42 -1.33
CA ASP A 92 -26.58 -2.34 -1.84
C ASP A 92 -27.19 -1.56 -0.66
N THR A 93 -26.34 -0.85 0.08
CA THR A 93 -26.78 0.06 1.15
C THR A 93 -26.57 1.53 0.76
N PRO A 94 -27.32 2.48 1.34
CA PRO A 94 -27.14 3.90 1.05
C PRO A 94 -25.69 4.36 1.29
N GLU A 95 -25.02 3.88 2.34
CA GLU A 95 -23.66 4.25 2.70
C GLU A 95 -22.66 3.76 1.66
N VAL A 96 -22.82 2.51 1.19
CA VAL A 96 -21.95 1.93 0.17
C VAL A 96 -22.15 2.63 -1.17
N ARG A 97 -23.40 2.90 -1.60
CA ARG A 97 -23.69 3.67 -2.81
C ARG A 97 -23.06 5.06 -2.75
N TRP A 98 -23.27 5.77 -1.62
CA TRP A 98 -22.67 7.08 -1.40
C TRP A 98 -21.15 7.04 -1.52
N TRP A 99 -20.48 6.03 -0.94
CA TRP A 99 -19.04 5.88 -1.01
C TRP A 99 -18.54 5.63 -2.44
N PHE A 100 -19.22 4.79 -3.22
CA PHE A 100 -18.86 4.50 -4.62
C PHE A 100 -18.94 5.72 -5.56
N GLU A 101 -19.70 6.75 -5.22
CA GLU A 101 -19.77 7.98 -6.03
C GLU A 101 -18.46 8.79 -6.00
N ASP A 102 -17.66 8.72 -4.92
CA ASP A 102 -16.36 9.40 -4.81
C ASP A 102 -15.45 8.73 -3.76
N GLN A 103 -14.91 7.56 -4.09
CA GLN A 103 -14.03 6.79 -3.21
C GLN A 103 -12.70 7.50 -2.90
N LEU A 104 -12.31 8.49 -3.73
CA LEU A 104 -11.09 9.27 -3.46
C LEU A 104 -11.27 10.17 -2.24
N ARG A 105 -12.43 10.80 -2.09
CA ARG A 105 -12.69 11.81 -1.05
C ARG A 105 -13.54 11.29 0.10
N ARG A 106 -14.48 10.39 -0.18
CA ARG A 106 -15.43 9.89 0.82
C ARG A 106 -14.79 8.76 1.63
N PRO A 107 -14.79 8.86 2.98
CA PRO A 107 -14.23 7.80 3.81
C PRO A 107 -15.13 6.56 3.82
N ALA A 108 -14.51 5.40 3.93
CA ALA A 108 -15.21 4.17 4.28
C ALA A 108 -15.91 4.32 5.65
N LEU A 109 -16.96 3.56 5.88
CA LEU A 109 -17.73 3.62 7.13
C LEU A 109 -16.84 3.31 8.35
N LYS A 110 -16.60 4.30 9.21
CA LYS A 110 -15.65 4.24 10.33
C LYS A 110 -14.19 3.97 9.89
N GLY A 111 -13.86 4.26 8.66
CA GLY A 111 -12.54 4.09 8.06
C GLY A 111 -11.98 5.39 7.51
N GLU A 112 -11.16 5.29 6.46
CA GLU A 112 -10.54 6.42 5.79
C GLU A 112 -10.88 6.48 4.29
N SER A 113 -10.62 7.62 3.65
CA SER A 113 -10.67 7.79 2.19
C SER A 113 -9.27 7.59 1.60
N ILE A 114 -9.19 7.43 0.28
CA ILE A 114 -7.90 7.35 -0.43
C ILE A 114 -7.08 8.64 -0.25
N TYR A 115 -7.74 9.81 -0.18
CA TYR A 115 -7.00 11.05 0.08
C TYR A 115 -6.48 11.16 1.51
N GLN A 116 -7.15 10.59 2.50
CA GLN A 116 -6.61 10.49 3.86
C GLN A 116 -5.42 9.52 3.92
N LEU A 117 -5.49 8.39 3.21
CA LEU A 117 -4.37 7.47 3.02
C LEU A 117 -3.16 8.18 2.36
N ARG A 118 -3.41 8.93 1.27
CA ARG A 118 -2.40 9.75 0.59
C ARG A 118 -1.77 10.77 1.55
N ASP A 119 -2.58 11.45 2.35
CA ASP A 119 -2.11 12.51 3.24
C ASP A 119 -1.20 11.95 4.35
N ARG A 120 -1.52 10.77 4.93
CA ARG A 120 -0.62 10.13 5.91
C ARG A 120 0.68 9.60 5.29
N LEU A 121 0.64 9.15 4.03
CA LEU A 121 1.87 8.82 3.29
C LEU A 121 2.71 10.07 3.05
N ARG A 122 2.09 11.20 2.65
CA ARG A 122 2.79 12.48 2.49
C ARG A 122 3.48 12.91 3.78
N ASP A 123 2.81 12.79 4.92
CA ASP A 123 3.36 13.17 6.22
C ASP A 123 4.55 12.27 6.61
N PHE A 124 4.49 10.97 6.29
CA PHE A 124 5.62 10.06 6.43
C PHE A 124 6.81 10.52 5.56
N LEU A 125 6.60 10.75 4.27
CA LEU A 125 7.66 11.14 3.34
C LEU A 125 8.29 12.50 3.72
N LYS A 126 7.48 13.46 4.16
CA LYS A 126 7.97 14.76 4.65
C LYS A 126 8.87 14.63 5.87
N GLU A 127 8.46 13.84 6.85
CA GLU A 127 9.27 13.58 8.03
C GLU A 127 10.61 12.95 7.66
N LYS A 128 10.59 11.88 6.85
CA LYS A 128 11.83 11.19 6.46
C LYS A 128 12.75 12.11 5.63
N GLY A 129 12.19 12.89 4.72
CA GLY A 129 12.96 13.91 3.99
C GLY A 129 13.58 14.97 4.90
N SER A 130 12.87 15.41 5.95
CA SER A 130 13.40 16.37 6.92
C SER A 130 14.55 15.80 7.76
N LEU A 131 14.65 14.48 7.89
CA LEU A 131 15.75 13.77 8.54
C LEU A 131 16.95 13.50 7.58
N GLY A 132 16.84 13.96 6.33
CA GLY A 132 17.86 13.74 5.30
C GLY A 132 17.84 12.33 4.68
N GLU A 133 16.77 11.60 4.86
CA GLU A 133 16.58 10.30 4.24
C GLU A 133 16.03 10.50 2.83
N ASP A 134 16.86 10.30 1.84
CA ASP A 134 16.57 10.67 0.44
C ASP A 134 16.46 9.48 -0.53
N ASN A 135 16.74 8.26 -0.06
CA ASN A 135 16.67 7.04 -0.88
C ASN A 135 16.13 5.85 -0.08
N LEU A 136 14.84 5.58 -0.24
CA LEU A 136 14.08 4.65 0.61
C LEU A 136 13.62 3.41 -0.16
N LEU A 137 13.62 2.25 0.53
CA LEU A 137 12.88 1.05 0.13
C LEU A 137 11.71 0.83 1.10
N ILE A 138 10.49 0.71 0.58
CA ILE A 138 9.27 0.62 1.38
C ILE A 138 8.46 -0.60 0.96
N PHE A 139 8.28 -1.56 1.87
CA PHE A 139 7.38 -2.69 1.69
C PHE A 139 5.97 -2.30 2.17
N ALA A 140 5.02 -2.24 1.24
CA ALA A 140 3.70 -1.71 1.52
C ALA A 140 2.60 -2.37 0.67
N HIS A 141 1.57 -1.61 0.31
CA HIS A 141 0.30 -2.06 -0.24
C HIS A 141 -0.06 -1.33 -1.53
N GLY A 142 -1.11 -1.83 -2.21
CA GLY A 142 -1.60 -1.23 -3.44
C GLY A 142 -2.10 0.19 -3.25
N GLY A 143 -2.86 0.45 -2.19
CA GLY A 143 -3.38 1.79 -1.90
C GLY A 143 -2.26 2.80 -1.56
N ILE A 144 -1.18 2.36 -0.90
CA ILE A 144 0.00 3.21 -0.62
C ILE A 144 0.69 3.60 -1.94
N ILE A 145 0.85 2.66 -2.87
CA ILE A 145 1.48 2.96 -4.18
C ILE A 145 0.60 3.90 -4.99
N LEU A 146 -0.71 3.66 -5.02
CA LEU A 146 -1.66 4.59 -5.65
C LEU A 146 -1.59 5.98 -5.01
N SER A 147 -1.47 6.06 -3.70
CA SER A 147 -1.30 7.32 -2.97
C SER A 147 -0.01 8.05 -3.35
N ALA A 148 1.09 7.31 -3.57
CA ALA A 148 2.34 7.88 -4.06
C ALA A 148 2.18 8.47 -5.47
N GLU A 149 1.48 7.79 -6.36
CA GLU A 149 1.18 8.28 -7.70
C GLU A 149 0.28 9.53 -7.68
N LEU A 150 -0.72 9.57 -6.78
CA LEU A 150 -1.57 10.75 -6.58
C LEU A 150 -0.78 11.96 -6.07
N LEU A 151 0.22 11.77 -5.21
CA LEU A 151 1.13 12.84 -4.78
C LEU A 151 1.96 13.40 -5.94
N LEU A 152 2.21 12.60 -6.96
CA LEU A 152 2.92 12.99 -8.18
C LEU A 152 2.00 13.53 -9.29
N GLY A 153 0.71 13.71 -8.99
CA GLY A 153 -0.25 14.33 -9.91
C GLY A 153 -0.96 13.34 -10.84
N LYS A 154 -0.90 12.03 -10.57
CA LYS A 154 -1.69 11.06 -11.33
C LYS A 154 -3.18 11.36 -11.17
N GLU A 155 -3.88 11.45 -12.27
CA GLU A 155 -5.33 11.49 -12.29
C GLU A 155 -5.91 10.06 -12.26
N VAL A 156 -6.93 9.86 -11.43
CA VAL A 156 -7.64 8.59 -11.29
C VAL A 156 -9.10 8.82 -11.69
N THR A 157 -9.54 8.07 -12.69
CA THR A 157 -10.93 8.07 -13.18
C THR A 157 -11.54 6.69 -13.02
N GLY A 158 -12.84 6.62 -12.75
CA GLY A 158 -13.52 5.34 -12.48
C GLY A 158 -13.21 4.80 -11.08
N ASP A 159 -13.21 3.48 -10.95
CA ASP A 159 -12.90 2.83 -9.68
C ASP A 159 -11.39 2.92 -9.37
N PRO A 160 -10.98 3.53 -8.26
CA PRO A 160 -9.56 3.63 -7.89
C PRO A 160 -8.86 2.27 -7.74
N TYR A 161 -9.59 1.22 -7.42
CA TYR A 161 -9.03 -0.11 -7.23
C TYR A 161 -8.65 -0.81 -8.55
N ASP A 162 -9.19 -0.36 -9.68
CA ASP A 162 -8.77 -0.81 -11.01
C ASP A 162 -7.37 -0.27 -11.39
N HIS A 163 -6.89 0.75 -10.67
CA HIS A 163 -5.57 1.36 -10.88
C HIS A 163 -4.46 0.74 -10.02
N LEU A 164 -4.77 -0.25 -9.20
CA LEU A 164 -3.76 -0.89 -8.35
C LEU A 164 -2.79 -1.74 -9.18
N HIS A 165 -1.50 -1.55 -8.94
CA HIS A 165 -0.46 -2.39 -9.53
C HIS A 165 -0.58 -3.85 -9.06
N PRO A 166 -0.15 -4.85 -9.84
CA PRO A 166 -0.18 -6.26 -9.45
C PRO A 166 0.58 -6.54 -8.15
N TYR A 167 0.22 -7.61 -7.45
CA TYR A 167 0.99 -8.11 -6.31
C TYR A 167 2.45 -8.34 -6.68
N GLY A 168 3.37 -8.10 -5.75
CA GLY A 168 4.81 -8.20 -5.98
C GLY A 168 5.39 -7.11 -6.89
N SER A 169 4.64 -6.07 -7.25
CA SER A 169 5.18 -4.93 -8.01
C SER A 169 6.27 -4.21 -7.24
N VAL A 170 7.32 -3.82 -7.96
CA VAL A 170 8.40 -2.96 -7.47
C VAL A 170 8.44 -1.72 -8.36
N LEU A 171 8.25 -0.56 -7.78
CA LEU A 171 8.10 0.73 -8.48
C LEU A 171 9.00 1.77 -7.83
N SER A 172 9.55 2.67 -8.63
CA SER A 172 10.43 3.73 -8.16
C SER A 172 9.87 5.08 -8.56
N PHE A 173 9.80 5.99 -7.59
CA PHE A 173 9.31 7.35 -7.78
C PHE A 173 10.33 8.37 -7.25
N GLU A 174 10.32 9.56 -7.85
CA GLU A 174 11.10 10.69 -7.38
C GLU A 174 10.16 11.80 -6.90
N PHE A 175 10.28 12.15 -5.64
CA PHE A 175 9.51 13.22 -5.02
C PHE A 175 10.38 14.48 -4.91
N GLY A 176 10.00 15.52 -5.64
CA GLY A 176 10.60 16.85 -5.56
C GLY A 176 9.74 17.75 -4.68
N GLY A 177 10.26 18.21 -3.52
CA GLY A 177 9.62 19.22 -2.69
C GLY A 177 8.21 18.83 -2.19
N LEU A 178 8.13 17.86 -1.30
CA LEU A 178 6.88 17.45 -0.61
C LEU A 178 6.40 18.49 0.42
#